data_0c61eda67f38ebe9172b0fcf1a8c669e
#
_entry.id   0c61eda67f38ebe9172b0fcf1a8c669e
#
_cell.length_a   1.000
_cell.length_b   1.000
_cell.length_c   1.000
_cell.angle_alpha   90.00
_cell.angle_beta   90.00
_cell.angle_gamma   90.00
#
_symmetry.space_group_name_H-M   'P 1'
#
loop_
_entity.id
_entity.type
_entity.pdbx_description
1 polymer ?
#
loop_
_entity_poly.entity_id
_entity_poly.type
_entity_poly.pdbx_seq_one_letter_code
_entity_poly.pdbx_strand_id
1 'polypeptide(L)'
;NIQGVDVPVAGIAGDQQAALFGQGCFKPGDVKNTYGTGCFLLMNTGNKIYQSKNGLVTTIAISLDGEVEYALEGSVFVGGAVIQWIRDGMHLIQDSCDSEYYAQKVPDNGGVYIVPAFTGLGAPYWDMYARGAILGITRGTTQNHIIRAAEESIAYQSADLMWAMEKDTDITISTLKAVSYTHLTLPT
;
A
#
# COMPACT_ATOMS: atom_id res chain seq x y z
N ASN A 1 19.79 -27.65 11.78
CA ASN A 1 19.73 -28.68 12.84
C ASN A 1 19.00 -28.07 14.05
N ILE A 2 17.88 -28.64 14.46
CA ILE A 2 17.11 -28.22 15.64
C ILE A 2 17.14 -29.39 16.63
N GLN A 3 17.74 -29.20 17.80
CA GLN A 3 17.88 -30.20 18.85
C GLN A 3 18.50 -31.52 18.36
N GLY A 4 19.47 -31.46 17.45
CA GLY A 4 20.12 -32.64 16.89
C GLY A 4 19.40 -33.32 15.72
N VAL A 5 18.26 -32.80 15.29
CA VAL A 5 17.50 -33.27 14.13
C VAL A 5 17.72 -32.32 12.94
N ASP A 6 18.08 -32.90 11.79
CA ASP A 6 18.17 -32.11 10.55
C ASP A 6 16.78 -31.84 10.00
N VAL A 7 16.43 -30.54 9.96
CA VAL A 7 15.17 -30.08 9.41
C VAL A 7 15.47 -29.40 8.07
N PRO A 8 14.88 -29.85 6.96
CA PRO A 8 15.09 -29.22 5.67
C PRO A 8 14.40 -27.85 5.62
N VAL A 9 15.07 -26.85 5.03
CA VAL A 9 14.43 -25.60 4.62
C VAL A 9 13.76 -25.88 3.27
N ALA A 10 12.45 -26.10 3.29
CA ALA A 10 11.69 -26.55 2.12
C ALA A 10 11.09 -25.39 1.29
N GLY A 11 11.13 -24.17 1.81
CA GLY A 11 10.62 -23.00 1.09
C GLY A 11 11.07 -21.70 1.73
N ILE A 12 11.17 -20.65 0.91
CA ILE A 12 11.48 -19.28 1.31
C ILE A 12 10.52 -18.37 0.55
N ALA A 13 9.83 -17.48 1.27
CA ALA A 13 9.00 -16.45 0.66
C ALA A 13 9.11 -15.16 1.47
N GLY A 14 9.20 -14.01 0.79
CA GLY A 14 8.97 -12.72 1.42
C GLY A 14 7.48 -12.56 1.76
N ASP A 15 7.16 -11.78 2.78
CA ASP A 15 5.77 -11.56 3.22
C ASP A 15 4.88 -10.97 2.11
N GLN A 16 5.42 -10.04 1.32
CA GLN A 16 4.68 -9.41 0.23
C GLN A 16 4.47 -10.36 -0.96
N GLN A 17 5.44 -11.22 -1.27
CA GLN A 17 5.34 -12.27 -2.28
C GLN A 17 4.35 -13.36 -1.83
N ALA A 18 4.42 -13.76 -0.56
CA ALA A 18 3.46 -14.70 0.02
C ALA A 18 2.03 -14.15 -0.02
N ALA A 19 1.84 -12.84 0.25
CA ALA A 19 0.56 -12.17 0.13
C ALA A 19 0.05 -12.11 -1.32
N LEU A 20 0.94 -11.86 -2.30
CA LEU A 20 0.59 -11.88 -3.73
C LEU A 20 0.04 -13.25 -4.14
N PHE A 21 0.74 -14.31 -3.75
CA PHE A 21 0.32 -15.68 -4.00
C PHE A 21 -0.98 -16.03 -3.25
N GLY A 22 -1.05 -15.72 -1.95
CA GLY A 22 -2.21 -16.00 -1.11
C GLY A 22 -3.49 -15.30 -1.56
N GLN A 23 -3.36 -14.14 -2.23
CA GLN A 23 -4.48 -13.44 -2.86
C GLN A 23 -4.84 -14.01 -4.25
N GLY A 24 -4.16 -15.08 -4.69
CA GLY A 24 -4.43 -15.70 -5.98
C GLY A 24 -4.07 -14.81 -7.18
N CYS A 25 -3.02 -14.02 -7.05
CA CYS A 25 -2.50 -13.18 -8.15
C CYS A 25 -1.56 -14.01 -9.04
N PHE A 26 -2.14 -14.90 -9.85
CA PHE A 26 -1.40 -15.89 -10.64
C PHE A 26 -1.24 -15.52 -12.12
N LYS A 27 -1.87 -14.44 -12.56
CA LYS A 27 -1.81 -14.03 -13.97
C LYS A 27 -1.11 -12.69 -14.11
N PRO A 28 -0.40 -12.45 -15.22
CA PRO A 28 0.11 -11.11 -15.53
C PRO A 28 -1.01 -10.07 -15.48
N GLY A 29 -0.79 -8.99 -14.73
CA GLY A 29 -1.77 -7.94 -14.48
C GLY A 29 -2.63 -8.14 -13.22
N ASP A 30 -2.55 -9.29 -12.53
CA ASP A 30 -3.14 -9.45 -11.21
C ASP A 30 -2.36 -8.60 -10.20
N VAL A 31 -3.09 -7.78 -9.44
CA VAL A 31 -2.51 -6.83 -8.48
C VAL A 31 -3.08 -7.05 -7.09
N LYS A 32 -2.22 -7.01 -6.09
CA LYS A 32 -2.64 -6.91 -4.68
C LYS A 32 -2.08 -5.65 -4.04
N ASN A 33 -2.80 -5.09 -3.08
CA ASN A 33 -2.28 -4.07 -2.16
C ASN A 33 -2.46 -4.54 -0.71
N THR A 34 -1.38 -4.53 0.04
CA THR A 34 -1.41 -4.76 1.49
C THR A 34 -1.48 -3.41 2.18
N TYR A 35 -2.64 -3.09 2.76
CA TYR A 35 -2.86 -1.88 3.54
C TYR A 35 -2.50 -2.12 5.00
N GLY A 36 -1.37 -1.55 5.43
CA GLY A 36 -0.88 -1.57 6.80
C GLY A 36 -0.41 -0.18 7.22
N THR A 37 0.63 -0.09 8.03
CA THR A 37 1.32 1.18 8.35
C THR A 37 1.70 1.94 7.08
N GLY A 38 2.26 1.23 6.10
CA GLY A 38 2.40 1.66 4.70
C GLY A 38 1.48 0.85 3.79
N CYS A 39 1.61 1.04 2.47
CA CYS A 39 0.93 0.21 1.48
C CYS A 39 1.98 -0.42 0.57
N PHE A 40 1.77 -1.71 0.26
CA PHE A 40 2.68 -2.48 -0.59
C PHE A 40 1.90 -3.08 -1.74
N LEU A 41 2.01 -2.44 -2.90
CA LEU A 41 1.43 -2.91 -4.16
C LEU A 41 2.38 -3.84 -4.88
N LEU A 42 1.88 -5.01 -5.28
CA LEU A 42 2.59 -5.91 -6.18
C LEU A 42 1.70 -6.31 -7.33
N MET A 43 2.25 -6.26 -8.56
CA MET A 43 1.61 -6.75 -9.77
C MET A 43 2.41 -7.92 -10.33
N ASN A 44 1.76 -9.07 -10.51
CA ASN A 44 2.35 -10.21 -11.22
C ASN A 44 2.60 -9.83 -12.68
N THR A 45 3.80 -10.09 -13.19
CA THR A 45 4.20 -9.82 -14.58
C THR A 45 4.50 -11.10 -15.36
N GLY A 46 4.20 -12.28 -14.77
CA GLY A 46 4.51 -13.59 -15.32
C GLY A 46 6.01 -13.81 -15.49
N ASN A 47 6.42 -14.41 -16.57
CA ASN A 47 7.83 -14.69 -16.87
C ASN A 47 8.59 -13.48 -17.43
N LYS A 48 7.94 -12.31 -17.54
CA LYS A 48 8.54 -11.12 -18.13
C LYS A 48 9.13 -10.20 -17.07
N ILE A 49 10.42 -9.90 -17.21
CA ILE A 49 11.13 -8.92 -16.38
C ILE A 49 10.92 -7.53 -16.99
N TYR A 50 10.36 -6.62 -16.20
CA TYR A 50 10.23 -5.22 -16.57
C TYR A 50 11.26 -4.39 -15.81
N GLN A 51 12.06 -3.61 -16.53
CA GLN A 51 12.84 -2.54 -15.91
C GLN A 51 11.95 -1.31 -15.79
N SER A 52 11.52 -1.01 -14.58
CA SER A 52 10.67 0.15 -14.33
C SER A 52 11.37 1.45 -14.71
N LYS A 53 10.64 2.31 -15.42
CA LYS A 53 11.03 3.70 -15.74
C LYS A 53 10.25 4.71 -14.88
N ASN A 54 9.30 4.21 -14.10
CA ASN A 54 8.39 5.01 -13.28
C ASN A 54 8.58 4.72 -11.78
N GLY A 55 9.81 4.40 -11.35
CA GLY A 55 10.18 4.33 -9.93
C GLY A 55 9.71 3.09 -9.18
N LEU A 56 9.33 2.01 -9.87
CA LEU A 56 8.96 0.74 -9.26
C LEU A 56 10.16 -0.20 -9.15
N VAL A 57 10.04 -1.23 -8.32
CA VAL A 57 11.06 -2.26 -8.13
C VAL A 57 10.60 -3.54 -8.81
N THR A 58 11.49 -4.20 -9.55
CA THR A 58 11.24 -5.54 -10.09
C THR A 58 11.73 -6.58 -9.10
N THR A 59 10.89 -7.54 -8.78
CA THR A 59 11.19 -8.63 -7.84
C THR A 59 10.71 -9.97 -8.38
N ILE A 60 11.15 -11.07 -7.75
CA ILE A 60 10.58 -12.39 -8.02
C ILE A 60 9.26 -12.49 -7.29
N ALA A 61 8.19 -12.85 -8.00
CA ALA A 61 6.89 -13.13 -7.43
C ALA A 61 6.86 -14.52 -6.78
N ILE A 62 7.23 -15.52 -7.56
CA ILE A 62 7.28 -16.93 -7.11
C ILE A 62 8.23 -17.73 -8.01
N SER A 63 8.76 -18.82 -7.46
CA SER A 63 9.44 -19.86 -8.23
C SER A 63 8.90 -21.22 -7.82
N LEU A 64 8.30 -21.94 -8.77
CA LEU A 64 7.72 -23.27 -8.59
C LEU A 64 8.24 -24.18 -9.70
N ASP A 65 8.70 -25.39 -9.34
CA ASP A 65 9.13 -26.43 -10.29
C ASP A 65 10.15 -25.95 -11.35
N GLY A 66 10.98 -24.96 -10.99
CA GLY A 66 11.98 -24.38 -11.90
C GLY A 66 11.47 -23.23 -12.77
N GLU A 67 10.18 -22.98 -12.79
CA GLU A 67 9.58 -21.80 -13.43
C GLU A 67 9.62 -20.61 -12.49
N VAL A 68 9.98 -19.44 -13.02
CA VAL A 68 10.09 -18.19 -12.25
C VAL A 68 9.11 -17.15 -12.81
N GLU A 69 8.26 -16.62 -11.93
CA GLU A 69 7.44 -15.48 -12.23
C GLU A 69 7.96 -14.23 -11.49
N TYR A 70 7.76 -13.08 -12.11
CA TYR A 70 8.22 -11.79 -11.62
C TYR A 70 7.06 -10.89 -11.22
N ALA A 71 7.35 -9.86 -10.46
CA ALA A 71 6.41 -8.82 -10.09
C ALA A 71 7.06 -7.43 -10.16
N LEU A 72 6.24 -6.41 -10.44
CA LEU A 72 6.54 -5.03 -10.12
C LEU A 72 6.00 -4.70 -8.74
N GLU A 73 6.83 -4.03 -7.94
CA GLU A 73 6.50 -3.63 -6.58
C GLU A 73 6.62 -2.12 -6.42
N GLY A 74 5.62 -1.53 -5.76
CA GLY A 74 5.64 -0.15 -5.31
C GLY A 74 5.26 -0.05 -3.83
N SER A 75 6.01 0.77 -3.08
CA SER A 75 5.83 0.95 -1.64
C SER A 75 5.43 2.38 -1.32
N VAL A 76 4.29 2.55 -0.64
CA VAL A 76 3.87 3.79 0.00
C VAL A 76 4.28 3.72 1.46
N PHE A 77 5.08 4.69 1.93
CA PHE A 77 5.62 4.64 3.29
C PHE A 77 4.58 4.94 4.36
N VAL A 78 3.60 5.79 4.04
CA VAL A 78 2.56 6.22 4.97
C VAL A 78 1.19 5.87 4.43
N GLY A 79 0.69 4.70 4.82
CA GLY A 79 -0.68 4.24 4.61
C GLY A 79 -1.52 4.47 5.86
N GLY A 80 -1.89 3.43 6.58
CA GLY A 80 -2.64 3.52 7.83
C GLY A 80 -1.97 4.37 8.92
N ALA A 81 -0.67 4.63 8.80
CA ALA A 81 0.05 5.53 9.70
C ALA A 81 -0.52 6.96 9.69
N VAL A 82 -1.13 7.43 8.61
CA VAL A 82 -1.80 8.74 8.60
C VAL A 82 -3.02 8.75 9.52
N ILE A 83 -3.77 7.65 9.60
CA ILE A 83 -4.93 7.53 10.51
C ILE A 83 -4.46 7.43 11.97
N GLN A 84 -3.36 6.69 12.22
CA GLN A 84 -2.74 6.68 13.55
C GLN A 84 -2.31 8.10 13.96
N TRP A 85 -1.72 8.87 13.05
CA TRP A 85 -1.34 10.26 13.33
C TRP A 85 -2.56 11.17 13.59
N ILE A 86 -3.66 11.00 12.86
CA ILE A 86 -4.94 11.70 13.12
C ILE A 86 -5.44 11.40 14.53
N ARG A 87 -5.28 10.15 15.01
CA ARG A 87 -5.65 9.74 16.36
C ARG A 87 -4.65 10.25 17.41
N ASP A 88 -3.38 9.91 17.27
CA ASP A 88 -2.38 10.04 18.34
C ASP A 88 -1.67 11.41 18.33
N GLY A 89 -1.48 12.00 17.15
CA GLY A 89 -0.81 13.29 16.99
C GLY A 89 -1.74 14.48 16.96
N MET A 90 -2.87 14.34 16.23
CA MET A 90 -3.84 15.42 16.07
C MET A 90 -5.01 15.35 17.07
N HIS A 91 -5.25 14.18 17.67
CA HIS A 91 -6.35 13.92 18.60
C HIS A 91 -7.74 14.24 18.02
N LEU A 92 -7.94 14.02 16.72
CA LEU A 92 -9.20 14.27 16.05
C LEU A 92 -10.18 13.10 16.14
N ILE A 93 -9.71 11.90 16.45
CA ILE A 93 -10.49 10.69 16.71
C ILE A 93 -9.93 9.98 17.95
N GLN A 94 -10.74 9.15 18.60
CA GLN A 94 -10.32 8.34 19.74
C GLN A 94 -9.82 6.96 19.32
N ASP A 95 -10.49 6.35 18.33
CA ASP A 95 -10.10 5.08 17.74
C ASP A 95 -9.94 5.22 16.23
N SER A 96 -9.01 4.46 15.65
CA SER A 96 -8.77 4.47 14.21
C SER A 96 -9.99 3.99 13.41
N CYS A 97 -10.81 3.10 13.98
CA CYS A 97 -12.04 2.62 13.34
C CYS A 97 -13.13 3.71 13.21
N ASP A 98 -13.02 4.82 13.96
CA ASP A 98 -13.95 5.94 13.87
C ASP A 98 -13.74 6.79 12.61
N SER A 99 -12.60 6.63 11.92
CA SER A 99 -12.22 7.50 10.79
C SER A 99 -13.28 7.48 9.68
N GLU A 100 -13.74 6.29 9.28
CA GLU A 100 -14.79 6.14 8.26
C GLU A 100 -16.08 6.88 8.66
N TYR A 101 -16.52 6.73 9.92
CA TYR A 101 -17.72 7.39 10.41
C TYR A 101 -17.64 8.92 10.31
N TYR A 102 -16.47 9.50 10.65
CA TYR A 102 -16.28 10.94 10.55
C TYR A 102 -16.11 11.40 9.10
N ALA A 103 -15.41 10.64 8.26
CA ALA A 103 -15.24 10.95 6.85
C ALA A 103 -16.57 10.96 6.08
N GLN A 104 -17.50 10.08 6.44
CA GLN A 104 -18.85 10.01 5.83
C GLN A 104 -19.78 11.18 6.22
N LYS A 105 -19.43 12.00 7.24
CA LYS A 105 -20.24 13.16 7.64
C LYS A 105 -20.15 14.34 6.70
N VAL A 106 -19.24 14.32 5.75
CA VAL A 106 -19.05 15.34 4.73
C VAL A 106 -19.17 14.72 3.34
N PRO A 107 -19.74 15.44 2.36
CA PRO A 107 -19.95 14.90 1.02
C PRO A 107 -18.65 14.70 0.25
N ASP A 108 -17.63 15.52 0.55
CA ASP A 108 -16.30 15.51 -0.06
C ASP A 108 -15.25 16.03 0.93
N ASN A 109 -14.01 16.17 0.50
CA ASN A 109 -12.91 16.67 1.33
C ASN A 109 -12.91 18.20 1.47
N GLY A 110 -13.86 18.92 0.89
CA GLY A 110 -13.96 20.39 0.94
C GLY A 110 -12.77 21.11 0.30
N GLY A 111 -12.08 20.47 -0.64
CA GLY A 111 -10.85 20.98 -1.25
C GLY A 111 -9.60 20.81 -0.39
N VAL A 112 -9.69 20.07 0.72
CA VAL A 112 -8.55 19.77 1.59
C VAL A 112 -7.82 18.53 1.09
N TYR A 113 -6.50 18.61 0.97
CA TYR A 113 -5.64 17.49 0.60
C TYR A 113 -4.52 17.32 1.61
N ILE A 114 -4.18 16.07 1.91
CA ILE A 114 -3.07 15.72 2.78
C ILE A 114 -2.00 14.99 1.96
N VAL A 115 -0.76 15.46 2.06
CA VAL A 115 0.42 14.74 1.60
C VAL A 115 1.09 14.14 2.84
N PRO A 116 0.95 12.83 3.11
CA PRO A 116 1.42 12.24 4.37
C PRO A 116 2.89 11.81 4.28
N ALA A 117 3.78 12.69 3.81
CA ALA A 117 5.20 12.42 3.66
C ALA A 117 5.97 12.52 4.98
N PHE A 118 5.52 11.85 6.05
CA PHE A 118 6.10 11.95 7.39
C PHE A 118 7.55 11.47 7.45
N THR A 119 7.88 10.46 6.64
CA THR A 119 9.22 9.86 6.52
C THR A 119 9.76 9.97 5.08
N GLY A 120 9.30 10.96 4.34
CA GLY A 120 9.54 11.08 2.91
C GLY A 120 8.46 10.38 2.07
N LEU A 121 8.63 10.41 0.76
CA LEU A 121 7.79 9.72 -0.22
C LEU A 121 8.53 8.49 -0.76
N GLY A 122 7.83 7.36 -0.81
CA GLY A 122 8.30 6.14 -1.45
C GLY A 122 8.09 6.17 -2.97
N ALA A 123 7.83 5.00 -3.56
CA ALA A 123 7.52 4.88 -4.97
C ALA A 123 6.24 5.70 -5.32
N PRO A 124 6.16 6.28 -6.51
CA PRO A 124 7.17 6.34 -7.58
C PRO A 124 8.17 7.49 -7.42
N TYR A 125 8.06 8.32 -6.38
CA TYR A 125 8.76 9.62 -6.23
C TYR A 125 10.16 9.50 -5.67
N TRP A 126 10.36 8.61 -4.68
CA TRP A 126 11.65 8.39 -3.98
C TRP A 126 12.26 9.66 -3.41
N ASP A 127 11.43 10.56 -2.88
CA ASP A 127 11.87 11.80 -2.22
C ASP A 127 11.90 11.61 -0.69
N MET A 128 13.07 11.31 -0.17
CA MET A 128 13.29 11.12 1.26
C MET A 128 13.27 12.42 2.08
N TYR A 129 13.34 13.58 1.40
CA TYR A 129 13.34 14.90 2.04
C TYR A 129 11.95 15.55 2.04
N ALA A 130 10.99 15.01 1.28
CA ALA A 130 9.60 15.44 1.35
C ALA A 130 9.08 15.37 2.78
N ARG A 131 8.21 16.31 3.15
CA ARG A 131 7.53 16.33 4.46
C ARG A 131 6.04 16.48 4.24
N GLY A 132 5.26 16.06 5.26
CA GLY A 132 3.82 16.13 5.24
C GLY A 132 3.30 17.56 5.05
N ALA A 133 2.19 17.69 4.34
CA ALA A 133 1.51 18.97 4.12
C ALA A 133 -0.01 18.77 4.16
N ILE A 134 -0.71 19.81 4.64
CA ILE A 134 -2.17 19.93 4.53
C ILE A 134 -2.43 21.17 3.69
N LEU A 135 -3.16 21.02 2.60
CA LEU A 135 -3.44 22.07 1.63
C LEU A 135 -4.95 22.31 1.52
N GLY A 136 -5.36 23.51 1.09
CA GLY A 136 -6.76 23.81 0.79
C GLY A 136 -7.62 24.13 2.02
N ILE A 137 -7.03 24.38 3.20
CA ILE A 137 -7.76 24.76 4.41
C ILE A 137 -8.43 26.12 4.24
N THR A 138 -9.71 26.19 4.56
CA THR A 138 -10.51 27.41 4.61
C THR A 138 -11.19 27.55 5.97
N ARG A 139 -11.89 28.67 6.21
CA ARG A 139 -12.70 28.84 7.42
C ARG A 139 -13.81 27.80 7.59
N GLY A 140 -14.28 27.20 6.48
CA GLY A 140 -15.32 26.17 6.48
C GLY A 140 -14.77 24.75 6.71
N THR A 141 -13.46 24.59 6.75
CA THR A 141 -12.84 23.29 6.98
C THR A 141 -13.10 22.82 8.42
N THR A 142 -13.59 21.60 8.54
CA THR A 142 -13.86 20.94 9.84
C THR A 142 -12.93 19.74 10.02
N GLN A 143 -12.90 19.16 11.22
CA GLN A 143 -12.17 17.92 11.48
C GLN A 143 -12.58 16.79 10.51
N ASN A 144 -13.87 16.73 10.12
CA ASN A 144 -14.35 15.68 9.21
C ASN A 144 -13.71 15.77 7.82
N HIS A 145 -13.49 16.99 7.31
CA HIS A 145 -12.76 17.21 6.05
C HIS A 145 -11.30 16.76 6.16
N ILE A 146 -10.64 17.04 7.30
CA ILE A 146 -9.25 16.61 7.55
C ILE A 146 -9.16 15.09 7.59
N ILE A 147 -10.07 14.42 8.33
CA ILE A 147 -10.10 12.96 8.44
C ILE A 147 -10.35 12.33 7.07
N ARG A 148 -11.31 12.84 6.31
CA ARG A 148 -11.59 12.37 4.95
C ARG A 148 -10.40 12.56 4.01
N ALA A 149 -9.76 13.71 4.05
CA ALA A 149 -8.54 13.97 3.27
C ALA A 149 -7.39 13.02 3.63
N ALA A 150 -7.30 12.61 4.91
CA ALA A 150 -6.31 11.62 5.34
C ALA A 150 -6.60 10.23 4.72
N GLU A 151 -7.85 9.77 4.72
CA GLU A 151 -8.25 8.52 4.07
C GLU A 151 -8.02 8.57 2.55
N GLU A 152 -8.46 9.65 1.91
CA GLU A 152 -8.28 9.84 0.46
C GLU A 152 -6.80 9.88 0.07
N SER A 153 -5.90 10.38 0.93
CA SER A 153 -4.46 10.42 0.67
C SER A 153 -3.85 9.03 0.46
N ILE A 154 -4.39 8.01 1.13
CA ILE A 154 -3.98 6.61 0.97
C ILE A 154 -4.39 6.11 -0.42
N ALA A 155 -5.60 6.45 -0.85
CA ALA A 155 -6.12 6.07 -2.15
C ALA A 155 -5.33 6.75 -3.30
N TYR A 156 -5.02 8.04 -3.17
CA TYR A 156 -4.24 8.77 -4.18
C TYR A 156 -2.85 8.17 -4.36
N GLN A 157 -2.13 7.90 -3.28
CA GLN A 157 -0.80 7.27 -3.37
C GLN A 157 -0.87 5.86 -3.98
N SER A 158 -1.90 5.09 -3.66
CA SER A 158 -2.12 3.77 -4.27
C SER A 158 -2.43 3.89 -5.77
N ALA A 159 -3.21 4.90 -6.18
CA ALA A 159 -3.50 5.16 -7.59
C ALA A 159 -2.24 5.54 -8.37
N ASP A 160 -1.35 6.36 -7.79
CA ASP A 160 -0.07 6.72 -8.42
C ASP A 160 0.79 5.49 -8.72
N LEU A 161 0.82 4.50 -7.81
CA LEU A 161 1.52 3.24 -8.03
C LEU A 161 0.87 2.41 -9.15
N MET A 162 -0.46 2.33 -9.17
CA MET A 162 -1.18 1.61 -10.23
C MET A 162 -0.90 2.22 -11.60
N TRP A 163 -0.92 3.55 -11.72
CA TRP A 163 -0.58 4.25 -12.97
C TRP A 163 0.87 4.01 -13.39
N ALA A 164 1.80 3.98 -12.43
CA ALA A 164 3.19 3.66 -12.71
C ALA A 164 3.34 2.22 -13.24
N MET A 165 2.61 1.24 -12.66
CA MET A 165 2.58 -0.15 -13.11
C MET A 165 2.02 -0.29 -14.52
N GLU A 166 0.89 0.37 -14.79
CA GLU A 166 0.28 0.38 -16.12
C GLU A 166 1.20 0.97 -17.19
N LYS A 167 1.87 2.10 -16.87
CA LYS A 167 2.83 2.73 -17.79
C LYS A 167 4.06 1.89 -18.09
N ASP A 168 4.53 1.10 -17.12
CA ASP A 168 5.71 0.27 -17.31
C ASP A 168 5.40 -1.02 -18.07
N THR A 169 4.17 -1.51 -18.00
CA THR A 169 3.79 -2.82 -18.52
C THR A 169 2.88 -2.79 -19.75
N ASP A 170 2.20 -1.66 -20.00
CA ASP A 170 1.08 -1.53 -20.96
C ASP A 170 -0.10 -2.48 -20.63
N ILE A 171 -0.20 -2.96 -19.38
CA ILE A 171 -1.30 -3.79 -18.89
C ILE A 171 -2.26 -2.91 -18.10
N THR A 172 -3.53 -2.87 -18.48
CA THR A 172 -4.57 -2.17 -17.71
C THR A 172 -4.98 -2.99 -16.50
N ILE A 173 -4.92 -2.38 -15.31
CA ILE A 173 -5.33 -3.01 -14.06
C ILE A 173 -6.85 -2.91 -13.93
N SER A 174 -7.54 -4.05 -13.99
CA SER A 174 -9.00 -4.11 -13.87
C SER A 174 -9.47 -4.38 -12.45
N THR A 175 -8.63 -4.99 -11.61
CA THR A 175 -8.99 -5.42 -10.26
C THR A 175 -7.81 -5.28 -9.33
N LEU A 176 -8.05 -4.65 -8.18
CA LEU A 176 -7.10 -4.56 -7.07
C LEU A 176 -7.58 -5.47 -5.93
N LYS A 177 -6.78 -6.47 -5.57
CA LYS A 177 -7.05 -7.34 -4.41
C LYS A 177 -6.46 -6.69 -3.17
N ALA A 178 -7.34 -6.34 -2.22
CA ALA A 178 -6.94 -5.66 -0.99
C ALA A 178 -6.70 -6.66 0.15
N VAL A 179 -5.62 -6.44 0.88
CA VAL A 179 -5.29 -7.15 2.12
C VAL A 179 -5.11 -6.12 3.23
N SER A 180 -5.68 -6.39 4.40
CA SER A 180 -5.48 -5.57 5.59
C SER A 180 -5.36 -6.48 6.81
N TYR A 181 -4.69 -6.00 7.86
CA TYR A 181 -4.51 -6.74 9.12
C TYR A 181 -5.80 -6.93 9.93
N THR A 182 -6.94 -6.39 9.51
CA THR A 182 -8.24 -6.52 10.19
C THR A 182 -8.74 -7.96 10.37
N HIS A 183 -8.10 -8.95 9.74
CA HIS A 183 -8.47 -10.36 9.85
C HIS A 183 -7.42 -11.26 10.51
N LEU A 184 -6.30 -10.69 10.97
CA LEU A 184 -5.25 -11.43 11.67
C LEU A 184 -5.20 -11.00 13.15
N THR A 185 -6.29 -11.23 13.91
CA THR A 185 -6.12 -11.47 15.33
C THR A 185 -5.60 -12.89 15.48
N LEU A 186 -4.28 -13.04 15.49
CA LEU A 186 -3.69 -14.25 16.03
C LEU A 186 -4.11 -14.31 17.50
N PRO A 187 -4.68 -15.44 17.99
CA PRO A 187 -4.91 -15.59 19.40
C PRO A 187 -3.55 -15.52 20.11
N THR A 188 -3.40 -14.55 20.99
CA THR A 188 -2.27 -14.45 21.92
C THR A 188 -2.41 -15.52 22.98
#